data_3be72616a622b006858cfb609a2a06df
#
_entry.id   3be72616a622b006858cfb609a2a06df
#
_cell.length_a   1.000
_cell.length_b   1.000
_cell.length_c   1.000
_cell.angle_alpha   90.00
_cell.angle_beta   90.00
_cell.angle_gamma   90.00
#
_symmetry.space_group_name_H-M   'P 1'
#
loop_
_entity.id
_entity.type
_entity.pdbx_description
1 polymer ?
#
loop_
_entity_poly.entity_id
_entity_poly.type
_entity_poly.pdbx_seq_one_letter_code
_entity_poly.pdbx_strand_id
1 'polypeptide(L)'
;MVSKKLLSFFTAICLVFGSASVLPNAFAGSETSITASAATVSGDYEYSVNEGFVRIEKYNGKAAKLTIPSAIDGKPVRIIGESAFKDCKSLTEVTIPESVETISDQAFYSCSSLTDVTISRGVKTIGSQAFFGCRQLKSVLVPGSVTSVEMNTFGYYSDAEGHWLSVKDFLIYCESGTAGYYNAIRNNYDYRIVAPVKRIAGTNRYATAAAISEENYTSAETVVLAYGLGYADALAGVPLANKMKAPLLLTNKDTVPAETINEIKRLGAKRIIILGGTGVISDKAVNQLKSQLELTDNNFMRLADSSRYGTAVRIADYTNPDPSELFFVFANNSADALSVSSVAAGMKAPIIYLNTDGEIDAVTKAYLASVKGKVKNAYVIGGNGVISDNMMNKAAAALGLTFGKTVTRVAGSNRYSTCTEINIKFAGCFTSSQICIAKGLDFPDALAGGTFSAVQSMPMLLADNSLNADQQSYLKKREYSTVCVFGGTGAVPESLVNKVLIASA
;
A
#
# COMPACT_ATOMS: atom_id res chain seq x y z
N MET A 1 -19.55 34.83 -1.11
CA MET A 1 -20.68 35.53 -1.74
C MET A 1 -20.61 35.37 -3.23
N VAL A 2 -21.32 34.43 -3.80
CA VAL A 2 -21.88 34.33 -5.16
C VAL A 2 -22.72 33.07 -5.08
N SER A 3 -23.89 33.20 -4.92
CA SER A 3 -25.17 33.33 -5.56
C SER A 3 -25.71 31.97 -6.03
N LYS A 4 -26.73 31.53 -5.28
CA LYS A 4 -27.74 30.52 -5.67
C LYS A 4 -28.52 31.05 -6.90
N LYS A 5 -28.71 30.17 -7.90
CA LYS A 5 -29.98 29.97 -8.67
C LYS A 5 -29.62 29.29 -10.00
N LEU A 6 -30.08 28.06 -10.15
CA LEU A 6 -30.90 27.70 -11.31
C LEU A 6 -31.74 26.47 -10.93
N LEU A 7 -33.02 26.75 -10.82
CA LEU A 7 -34.10 25.80 -10.57
C LEU A 7 -34.79 25.55 -11.89
N SER A 8 -35.30 24.33 -12.03
CA SER A 8 -36.51 23.92 -12.74
C SER A 8 -36.38 23.38 -14.16
N PHE A 9 -37.14 22.35 -14.27
CA PHE A 9 -37.87 21.70 -15.38
C PHE A 9 -37.32 20.32 -15.81
N PHE A 10 -37.94 19.29 -15.29
CA PHE A 10 -38.45 18.21 -16.11
C PHE A 10 -39.75 17.64 -15.53
N THR A 11 -40.79 17.93 -16.24
CA THR A 11 -42.19 17.51 -16.02
C THR A 11 -42.37 16.04 -16.39
N ALA A 12 -43.22 15.36 -15.62
CA ALA A 12 -43.70 14.01 -15.86
C ALA A 12 -44.41 13.87 -17.19
N ILE A 13 -44.21 12.75 -17.88
CA ILE A 13 -45.15 12.21 -18.86
C ILE A 13 -45.49 10.78 -18.44
N CYS A 14 -46.69 10.63 -17.85
CA CYS A 14 -47.39 9.36 -17.78
C CYS A 14 -48.04 9.10 -19.13
N LEU A 15 -47.75 7.94 -19.72
CA LEU A 15 -48.59 7.39 -20.79
C LEU A 15 -48.99 5.96 -20.43
N VAL A 16 -50.26 5.83 -20.14
CA VAL A 16 -51.01 4.59 -20.00
C VAL A 16 -51.35 4.08 -21.39
N PHE A 17 -50.97 2.85 -21.69
CA PHE A 17 -51.68 2.04 -22.71
C PHE A 17 -51.84 0.62 -22.20
N GLY A 18 -53.09 0.28 -21.91
CA GLY A 18 -53.51 -1.08 -21.70
C GLY A 18 -53.76 -1.77 -23.04
N SER A 19 -53.35 -3.02 -23.15
CA SER A 19 -54.01 -4.01 -23.98
C SER A 19 -53.67 -5.40 -23.48
N ALA A 20 -54.68 -6.14 -23.10
CA ALA A 20 -54.62 -7.53 -22.75
C ALA A 20 -54.32 -8.39 -23.98
N SER A 21 -53.39 -9.31 -23.88
CA SER A 21 -53.31 -10.45 -24.77
C SER A 21 -52.85 -11.69 -24.00
N VAL A 22 -53.60 -12.73 -24.20
CA VAL A 22 -53.59 -14.06 -23.64
C VAL A 22 -52.22 -14.73 -23.81
N LEU A 23 -51.68 -15.28 -22.69
CA LEU A 23 -50.52 -16.17 -22.68
C LEU A 23 -50.97 -17.62 -22.89
N PRO A 24 -50.21 -18.41 -23.66
CA PRO A 24 -50.28 -19.85 -23.52
C PRO A 24 -49.36 -20.35 -22.43
N ASN A 25 -49.90 -21.18 -21.54
CA ASN A 25 -49.12 -22.00 -20.58
C ASN A 25 -48.16 -22.92 -21.33
N ALA A 26 -46.87 -22.82 -20.99
CA ALA A 26 -45.94 -23.96 -20.93
C ALA A 26 -44.52 -23.45 -20.53
N PHE A 27 -44.22 -23.48 -19.26
CA PHE A 27 -42.85 -23.83 -18.79
C PHE A 27 -43.00 -24.37 -17.37
N ALA A 28 -43.04 -25.68 -17.26
CA ALA A 28 -42.69 -26.38 -16.04
C ALA A 28 -41.18 -26.20 -15.83
N GLY A 29 -40.80 -25.09 -15.21
CA GLY A 29 -39.45 -24.88 -14.68
C GLY A 29 -39.33 -25.66 -13.38
N SER A 30 -38.38 -26.56 -13.34
CA SER A 30 -37.97 -27.27 -12.14
C SER A 30 -37.84 -26.30 -10.98
N GLU A 31 -38.66 -26.50 -9.95
CA GLU A 31 -38.39 -25.94 -8.63
C GLU A 31 -37.04 -26.53 -8.17
N THR A 32 -35.95 -25.78 -8.37
CA THR A 32 -34.74 -26.00 -7.60
C THR A 32 -35.12 -25.65 -6.16
N SER A 33 -35.46 -26.66 -5.40
CA SER A 33 -35.58 -26.58 -3.94
C SER A 33 -34.27 -26.00 -3.45
N ILE A 34 -34.28 -24.74 -3.02
CA ILE A 34 -33.21 -24.18 -2.21
C ILE A 34 -33.26 -24.97 -0.90
N THR A 35 -32.52 -26.06 -0.82
CA THR A 35 -32.26 -26.74 0.46
C THR A 35 -31.53 -25.69 1.30
N ALA A 36 -32.23 -25.10 2.26
CA ALA A 36 -31.61 -24.34 3.33
C ALA A 36 -30.56 -25.26 3.98
N SER A 37 -29.31 -25.01 3.67
CA SER A 37 -28.20 -25.70 4.33
C SER A 37 -28.33 -25.36 5.81
N ALA A 38 -28.40 -26.41 6.67
CA ALA A 38 -28.42 -26.19 8.11
C ALA A 38 -27.22 -25.32 8.50
N ALA A 39 -27.47 -24.27 9.31
CA ALA A 39 -26.42 -23.39 9.75
C ALA A 39 -25.35 -24.19 10.49
N THR A 40 -24.11 -24.06 10.09
CA THR A 40 -22.94 -24.69 10.74
C THR A 40 -22.36 -23.67 11.72
N VAL A 41 -21.76 -24.13 12.81
CA VAL A 41 -21.14 -23.29 13.84
C VAL A 41 -19.64 -23.52 13.82
N SER A 42 -18.87 -22.41 13.73
CA SER A 42 -17.42 -22.42 13.91
C SER A 42 -17.04 -21.24 14.81
N GLY A 43 -16.56 -21.52 16.01
CA GLY A 43 -16.31 -20.51 17.03
C GLY A 43 -17.58 -19.71 17.36
N ASP A 44 -17.49 -18.39 17.24
CA ASP A 44 -18.61 -17.46 17.50
C ASP A 44 -19.55 -17.26 16.29
N TYR A 45 -19.34 -17.96 15.17
CA TYR A 45 -20.08 -17.77 13.93
C TYR A 45 -21.02 -18.92 13.62
N GLU A 46 -22.29 -18.57 13.35
CA GLU A 46 -23.22 -19.44 12.62
C GLU A 46 -23.12 -19.04 11.14
N TYR A 47 -22.97 -20.01 10.24
CA TYR A 47 -22.77 -19.75 8.82
C TYR A 47 -23.39 -20.84 7.95
N SER A 48 -23.67 -20.49 6.70
CA SER A 48 -24.02 -21.43 5.63
C SER A 48 -22.93 -21.44 4.55
N VAL A 49 -22.85 -22.54 3.80
CA VAL A 49 -21.95 -22.69 2.68
C VAL A 49 -22.75 -22.74 1.39
N ASN A 50 -22.49 -21.80 0.49
CA ASN A 50 -23.11 -21.68 -0.82
C ASN A 50 -22.02 -21.68 -1.89
N GLU A 51 -22.09 -22.59 -2.86
CA GLU A 51 -21.17 -22.62 -4.03
C GLU A 51 -19.67 -22.45 -3.66
N GLY A 52 -19.25 -23.05 -2.51
CA GLY A 52 -17.85 -23.02 -2.07
C GLY A 52 -17.41 -21.78 -1.29
N PHE A 53 -18.31 -20.86 -0.96
CA PHE A 53 -18.05 -19.71 -0.08
C PHE A 53 -18.97 -19.72 1.15
N VAL A 54 -18.59 -18.95 2.16
CA VAL A 54 -19.32 -18.78 3.42
C VAL A 54 -20.19 -17.53 3.39
N ARG A 55 -21.43 -17.68 3.85
CA ARG A 55 -22.30 -16.62 4.32
C ARG A 55 -22.39 -16.70 5.84
N ILE A 56 -22.00 -15.64 6.55
CA ILE A 56 -22.20 -15.54 8.00
C ILE A 56 -23.67 -15.25 8.24
N GLU A 57 -24.35 -16.13 8.95
CA GLU A 57 -25.78 -15.98 9.29
C GLU A 57 -25.94 -15.27 10.64
N LYS A 58 -25.02 -15.52 11.61
CA LYS A 58 -25.08 -14.90 12.93
C LYS A 58 -23.73 -14.90 13.63
N TYR A 59 -23.47 -13.84 14.37
CA TYR A 59 -22.36 -13.72 15.31
C TYR A 59 -22.87 -13.77 16.74
N ASN A 60 -22.36 -14.69 17.54
CA ASN A 60 -22.73 -14.92 18.93
C ASN A 60 -21.68 -14.43 19.93
N GLY A 61 -20.55 -13.91 19.43
CA GLY A 61 -19.44 -13.44 20.26
C GLY A 61 -19.74 -12.09 20.93
N LYS A 62 -18.82 -11.68 21.81
CA LYS A 62 -18.91 -10.43 22.60
C LYS A 62 -17.65 -9.55 22.44
N ALA A 63 -16.89 -9.74 21.38
CA ALA A 63 -15.69 -8.95 21.15
C ALA A 63 -16.03 -7.47 21.03
N ALA A 64 -15.22 -6.61 21.68
CA ALA A 64 -15.33 -5.18 21.51
C ALA A 64 -14.68 -4.73 20.18
N LYS A 65 -13.59 -5.36 19.79
CA LYS A 65 -12.90 -5.17 18.51
C LYS A 65 -12.85 -6.47 17.76
N LEU A 66 -13.32 -6.45 16.52
CA LEU A 66 -13.48 -7.67 15.72
C LEU A 66 -12.90 -7.45 14.31
N THR A 67 -12.01 -8.35 13.91
CA THR A 67 -11.70 -8.56 12.51
C THR A 67 -12.46 -9.80 12.05
N ILE A 68 -13.42 -9.62 11.15
CA ILE A 68 -14.17 -10.74 10.57
C ILE A 68 -13.19 -11.62 9.79
N PRO A 69 -13.17 -12.94 9.97
CA PRO A 69 -12.24 -13.82 9.27
C PRO A 69 -12.50 -13.79 7.76
N SER A 70 -11.41 -13.77 6.98
CA SER A 70 -11.51 -13.84 5.50
C SER A 70 -11.95 -15.21 5.00
N ALA A 71 -11.82 -16.25 5.83
CA ALA A 71 -12.27 -17.62 5.56
C ALA A 71 -12.72 -18.32 6.85
N ILE A 72 -13.69 -19.19 6.75
CA ILE A 72 -14.14 -20.11 7.81
C ILE A 72 -14.09 -21.51 7.24
N ASP A 73 -13.45 -22.44 7.97
CA ASP A 73 -13.24 -23.83 7.56
C ASP A 73 -12.67 -23.98 6.14
N GLY A 74 -11.68 -23.12 5.84
CA GLY A 74 -10.98 -23.11 4.55
C GLY A 74 -11.74 -22.50 3.37
N LYS A 75 -12.98 -22.01 3.57
CA LYS A 75 -13.79 -21.39 2.53
C LYS A 75 -13.88 -19.88 2.73
N PRO A 76 -13.75 -19.06 1.66
CA PRO A 76 -13.78 -17.60 1.77
C PRO A 76 -15.14 -17.11 2.28
N VAL A 77 -15.12 -16.15 3.19
CA VAL A 77 -16.32 -15.43 3.64
C VAL A 77 -16.64 -14.35 2.60
N ARG A 78 -17.73 -14.50 1.87
CA ARG A 78 -18.16 -13.52 0.86
C ARG A 78 -19.37 -12.69 1.26
N ILE A 79 -20.21 -13.19 2.15
CA ILE A 79 -21.45 -12.51 2.53
C ILE A 79 -21.54 -12.40 4.04
N ILE A 80 -21.79 -11.17 4.52
CA ILE A 80 -22.32 -10.94 5.86
C ILE A 80 -23.83 -10.91 5.70
N GLY A 81 -24.53 -11.90 6.27
CA GLY A 81 -25.95 -12.15 6.11
C GLY A 81 -26.83 -11.09 6.75
N GLU A 82 -28.13 -11.15 6.43
CA GLU A 82 -29.12 -10.27 7.03
C GLU A 82 -29.14 -10.41 8.55
N SER A 83 -29.06 -9.28 9.26
CA SER A 83 -29.08 -9.23 10.72
C SER A 83 -27.94 -10.02 11.42
N ALA A 84 -26.89 -10.43 10.71
CA ALA A 84 -25.83 -11.32 11.23
C ALA A 84 -25.13 -10.78 12.49
N PHE A 85 -24.97 -9.48 12.63
CA PHE A 85 -24.38 -8.80 13.79
C PHE A 85 -25.38 -7.87 14.49
N LYS A 86 -26.69 -8.09 14.27
CA LYS A 86 -27.72 -7.27 14.88
C LYS A 86 -27.60 -7.27 16.41
N ASP A 87 -27.77 -6.08 17.03
CA ASP A 87 -27.71 -5.86 18.49
C ASP A 87 -26.35 -6.24 19.14
N CYS A 88 -25.25 -6.31 18.39
CA CYS A 88 -23.92 -6.51 18.96
C CYS A 88 -23.45 -5.25 19.72
N LYS A 89 -24.05 -4.99 20.89
CA LYS A 89 -23.83 -3.75 21.70
C LYS A 89 -22.45 -3.65 22.33
N SER A 90 -21.68 -4.74 22.41
CA SER A 90 -20.29 -4.73 22.86
C SER A 90 -19.30 -4.28 21.76
N LEU A 91 -19.70 -4.37 20.50
CA LEU A 91 -18.84 -4.11 19.36
C LEU A 91 -18.57 -2.61 19.20
N THR A 92 -17.30 -2.21 19.34
CA THR A 92 -16.85 -0.81 19.17
C THR A 92 -16.09 -0.59 17.87
N GLU A 93 -15.41 -1.63 17.37
CA GLU A 93 -14.61 -1.56 16.15
C GLU A 93 -14.80 -2.85 15.34
N VAL A 94 -15.07 -2.74 14.04
CA VAL A 94 -15.16 -3.88 13.14
C VAL A 94 -14.36 -3.67 11.87
N THR A 95 -13.58 -4.70 11.47
CA THR A 95 -12.90 -4.75 10.18
C THR A 95 -13.55 -5.84 9.33
N ILE A 96 -14.09 -5.43 8.18
CA ILE A 96 -14.68 -6.30 7.16
C ILE A 96 -13.59 -6.65 6.16
N PRO A 97 -13.23 -7.94 5.96
CA PRO A 97 -12.11 -8.36 5.14
C PRO A 97 -12.38 -8.20 3.64
N GLU A 98 -11.31 -8.25 2.85
CA GLU A 98 -11.37 -8.08 1.38
C GLU A 98 -12.13 -9.22 0.67
N SER A 99 -12.28 -10.38 1.32
CA SER A 99 -13.04 -11.50 0.78
C SER A 99 -14.56 -11.24 0.74
N VAL A 100 -15.06 -10.30 1.57
CA VAL A 100 -16.49 -9.97 1.64
C VAL A 100 -16.89 -9.09 0.47
N GLU A 101 -17.90 -9.56 -0.27
CA GLU A 101 -18.48 -8.88 -1.41
C GLU A 101 -19.81 -8.17 -1.06
N THR A 102 -20.57 -8.74 -0.12
CA THR A 102 -21.88 -8.23 0.27
C THR A 102 -22.03 -8.09 1.78
N ILE A 103 -22.47 -6.92 2.21
CA ILE A 103 -23.02 -6.66 3.53
C ILE A 103 -24.54 -6.56 3.35
N SER A 104 -25.28 -7.54 3.84
CA SER A 104 -26.73 -7.65 3.62
C SER A 104 -27.51 -6.67 4.49
N ASP A 105 -28.83 -6.63 4.30
CA ASP A 105 -29.74 -5.76 5.02
C ASP A 105 -29.62 -5.97 6.53
N GLN A 106 -29.65 -4.88 7.28
CA GLN A 106 -29.59 -4.88 8.75
C GLN A 106 -28.39 -5.62 9.36
N ALA A 107 -27.33 -5.92 8.60
CA ALA A 107 -26.23 -6.77 9.05
C ALA A 107 -25.63 -6.33 10.40
N PHE A 108 -25.48 -5.03 10.65
CA PHE A 108 -24.99 -4.44 11.91
C PHE A 108 -26.05 -3.54 12.57
N TYR A 109 -27.33 -3.86 12.37
CA TYR A 109 -28.44 -3.07 12.94
C TYR A 109 -28.34 -2.97 14.47
N SER A 110 -28.46 -1.76 15.01
CA SER A 110 -28.40 -1.48 16.46
C SER A 110 -27.10 -1.87 17.16
N CYS A 111 -25.96 -1.90 16.46
CA CYS A 111 -24.64 -1.95 17.09
C CYS A 111 -24.31 -0.61 17.73
N SER A 112 -25.00 -0.27 18.85
CA SER A 112 -25.07 1.09 19.39
C SER A 112 -23.74 1.65 19.92
N SER A 113 -22.75 0.78 20.23
CA SER A 113 -21.42 1.17 20.69
C SER A 113 -20.38 1.26 19.54
N LEU A 114 -20.77 0.93 18.31
CA LEU A 114 -19.85 0.90 17.16
C LEU A 114 -19.41 2.33 16.82
N THR A 115 -18.08 2.58 16.91
CA THR A 115 -17.44 3.86 16.61
C THR A 115 -16.68 3.83 15.31
N ASP A 116 -16.13 2.67 14.94
CA ASP A 116 -15.23 2.50 13.82
C ASP A 116 -15.60 1.29 12.96
N VAL A 117 -15.70 1.51 11.66
CA VAL A 117 -15.93 0.46 10.65
C VAL A 117 -14.89 0.59 9.55
N THR A 118 -14.12 -0.47 9.35
CA THR A 118 -13.27 -0.60 8.16
C THR A 118 -14.00 -1.46 7.12
N ILE A 119 -14.43 -0.85 6.03
CA ILE A 119 -14.99 -1.52 4.86
C ILE A 119 -13.86 -1.72 3.86
N SER A 120 -13.50 -2.98 3.59
CA SER A 120 -12.44 -3.28 2.62
C SER A 120 -12.92 -3.18 1.17
N ARG A 121 -11.96 -3.04 0.24
CA ARG A 121 -12.25 -2.84 -1.20
C ARG A 121 -12.80 -4.08 -1.92
N GLY A 122 -12.97 -5.21 -1.24
CA GLY A 122 -13.74 -6.34 -1.73
C GLY A 122 -15.23 -6.08 -1.83
N VAL A 123 -15.77 -5.25 -0.91
CA VAL A 123 -17.20 -4.98 -0.79
C VAL A 123 -17.74 -4.28 -2.03
N LYS A 124 -18.84 -4.81 -2.58
CA LYS A 124 -19.59 -4.31 -3.74
C LYS A 124 -20.95 -3.75 -3.37
N THR A 125 -21.62 -4.37 -2.39
CA THR A 125 -22.98 -4.00 -2.01
C THR A 125 -23.11 -3.84 -0.51
N ILE A 126 -23.79 -2.77 -0.08
CA ILE A 126 -24.17 -2.52 1.31
C ILE A 126 -25.68 -2.35 1.35
N GLY A 127 -26.34 -3.26 2.06
CA GLY A 127 -27.80 -3.40 2.11
C GLY A 127 -28.48 -2.31 2.92
N SER A 128 -29.81 -2.36 2.86
CA SER A 128 -30.69 -1.42 3.55
C SER A 128 -30.50 -1.52 5.06
N GLN A 129 -30.41 -0.36 5.72
CA GLN A 129 -30.28 -0.27 7.18
C GLN A 129 -29.08 -1.08 7.76
N ALA A 130 -28.07 -1.41 6.95
CA ALA A 130 -26.97 -2.27 7.39
C ALA A 130 -26.29 -1.76 8.67
N PHE A 131 -26.18 -0.45 8.86
CA PHE A 131 -25.60 0.20 10.05
C PHE A 131 -26.61 1.14 10.75
N PHE A 132 -27.90 0.91 10.56
CA PHE A 132 -28.93 1.67 11.26
C PHE A 132 -28.84 1.44 12.78
N GLY A 133 -29.00 2.48 13.58
CA GLY A 133 -28.90 2.37 15.04
C GLY A 133 -27.48 2.37 15.60
N CYS A 134 -26.46 2.49 14.77
CA CYS A 134 -25.07 2.66 15.19
C CYS A 134 -24.82 4.12 15.63
N ARG A 135 -25.36 4.51 16.80
CA ARG A 135 -25.43 5.91 17.27
C ARG A 135 -24.06 6.55 17.53
N GLN A 136 -23.04 5.74 17.82
CA GLN A 136 -21.67 6.21 18.08
C GLN A 136 -20.82 6.31 16.81
N LEU A 137 -21.27 5.74 15.68
CA LEU A 137 -20.59 5.86 14.41
C LEU A 137 -20.78 7.26 13.84
N LYS A 138 -19.72 8.08 13.87
CA LYS A 138 -19.76 9.48 13.43
C LYS A 138 -19.28 9.66 12.00
N SER A 139 -18.53 8.71 11.50
CA SER A 139 -18.07 8.74 10.11
C SER A 139 -17.86 7.34 9.57
N VAL A 140 -17.88 7.22 8.24
CA VAL A 140 -17.54 5.99 7.53
C VAL A 140 -16.81 6.33 6.23
N LEU A 141 -15.81 5.52 5.89
CA LEU A 141 -15.22 5.55 4.56
C LEU A 141 -15.89 4.46 3.72
N VAL A 142 -16.58 4.87 2.66
CA VAL A 142 -17.16 3.98 1.66
C VAL A 142 -16.19 3.89 0.48
N PRO A 143 -15.52 2.73 0.29
CA PRO A 143 -14.55 2.57 -0.80
C PRO A 143 -15.19 2.73 -2.18
N GLY A 144 -14.40 3.18 -3.16
CA GLY A 144 -14.85 3.30 -4.56
C GLY A 144 -15.23 1.97 -5.22
N SER A 145 -14.85 0.85 -4.62
CA SER A 145 -15.27 -0.50 -5.05
C SER A 145 -16.74 -0.80 -4.82
N VAL A 146 -17.40 -0.07 -3.90
CA VAL A 146 -18.83 -0.23 -3.59
C VAL A 146 -19.64 0.35 -4.73
N THR A 147 -20.46 -0.47 -5.37
CA THR A 147 -21.31 -0.11 -6.51
C THR A 147 -22.75 0.18 -6.10
N SER A 148 -23.20 -0.33 -4.94
CA SER A 148 -24.53 -0.03 -4.37
C SER A 148 -24.46 0.20 -2.88
N VAL A 149 -25.06 1.29 -2.44
CA VAL A 149 -25.40 1.59 -1.03
C VAL A 149 -26.90 1.84 -0.98
N GLU A 150 -27.61 0.95 -0.29
CA GLU A 150 -29.07 0.97 -0.22
C GLU A 150 -29.58 2.07 0.72
N MET A 151 -30.90 2.10 0.94
CA MET A 151 -31.52 3.17 1.71
C MET A 151 -31.25 3.05 3.21
N ASN A 152 -31.06 4.21 3.85
CA ASN A 152 -30.92 4.34 5.32
C ASN A 152 -29.79 3.48 5.93
N THR A 153 -28.77 3.21 5.12
CA THR A 153 -27.65 2.33 5.49
C THR A 153 -26.87 2.85 6.67
N PHE A 154 -26.58 4.16 6.71
CA PHE A 154 -25.76 4.81 7.71
C PHE A 154 -26.48 5.99 8.36
N GLY A 155 -25.96 6.46 9.52
CA GLY A 155 -26.27 7.78 10.08
C GLY A 155 -27.67 7.98 10.63
N TYR A 156 -28.49 6.92 10.74
CA TYR A 156 -29.84 6.97 11.30
C TYR A 156 -29.99 6.05 12.51
N TYR A 157 -30.92 6.41 13.41
CA TYR A 157 -31.37 5.60 14.52
C TYR A 157 -32.80 5.93 14.90
N SER A 158 -33.47 5.08 15.70
CA SER A 158 -34.79 5.39 16.29
C SER A 158 -34.62 5.83 17.73
N ASP A 159 -35.46 6.79 18.17
CA ASP A 159 -35.66 7.13 19.57
C ASP A 159 -36.57 6.08 20.29
N ALA A 160 -36.95 6.36 21.53
CA ALA A 160 -37.80 5.47 22.32
C ALA A 160 -39.25 5.42 21.78
N GLU A 161 -39.68 6.46 21.11
CA GLU A 161 -41.02 6.60 20.49
C GLU A 161 -41.06 6.05 19.07
N GLY A 162 -39.92 5.58 18.52
CA GLY A 162 -39.80 5.00 17.18
C GLY A 162 -39.59 6.04 16.06
N HIS A 163 -39.37 7.29 16.38
CA HIS A 163 -39.07 8.32 15.39
C HIS A 163 -37.64 8.13 14.87
N TRP A 164 -37.44 8.34 13.59
CA TRP A 164 -36.13 8.26 12.95
C TRP A 164 -35.39 9.58 13.10
N LEU A 165 -34.20 9.49 13.67
CA LEU A 165 -33.30 10.62 13.90
C LEU A 165 -32.00 10.40 13.17
N SER A 166 -31.36 11.47 12.72
CA SER A 166 -30.02 11.43 12.14
C SER A 166 -28.95 11.53 13.22
N VAL A 167 -27.84 10.84 13.03
CA VAL A 167 -26.63 11.02 13.83
C VAL A 167 -26.07 12.40 13.50
N LYS A 168 -25.95 13.24 14.53
CA LYS A 168 -25.47 14.63 14.38
C LYS A 168 -24.05 14.64 13.79
N ASP A 169 -23.83 15.52 12.80
CA ASP A 169 -22.54 15.75 12.13
C ASP A 169 -21.95 14.46 11.52
N PHE A 170 -22.83 13.57 11.00
CA PHE A 170 -22.38 12.33 10.36
C PHE A 170 -21.65 12.63 9.05
N LEU A 171 -20.45 12.05 8.89
CA LEU A 171 -19.55 12.35 7.78
C LEU A 171 -19.25 11.10 6.94
N ILE A 172 -19.42 11.20 5.62
CA ILE A 172 -19.01 10.16 4.68
C ILE A 172 -17.70 10.56 3.99
N TYR A 173 -16.70 9.69 4.06
CA TYR A 173 -15.51 9.74 3.20
C TYR A 173 -15.75 8.86 1.98
N CYS A 174 -15.56 9.38 0.77
CA CYS A 174 -15.85 8.66 -0.47
C CYS A 174 -15.03 9.19 -1.65
N GLU A 175 -14.84 8.37 -2.66
CA GLU A 175 -14.33 8.82 -3.94
C GLU A 175 -15.44 9.53 -4.73
N SER A 176 -15.06 10.54 -5.52
CA SER A 176 -16.03 11.32 -6.33
C SER A 176 -16.75 10.42 -7.35
N GLY A 177 -18.06 10.60 -7.48
CA GLY A 177 -18.87 9.87 -8.46
C GLY A 177 -19.14 8.39 -8.12
N THR A 178 -18.82 7.95 -6.90
CA THR A 178 -19.08 6.58 -6.44
C THR A 178 -20.43 6.44 -5.71
N ALA A 179 -20.81 5.20 -5.39
CA ALA A 179 -22.05 4.95 -4.64
C ALA A 179 -22.06 5.65 -3.27
N GLY A 180 -20.91 5.72 -2.59
CA GLY A 180 -20.76 6.46 -1.34
C GLY A 180 -21.01 7.95 -1.51
N TYR A 181 -20.49 8.55 -2.57
CA TYR A 181 -20.73 9.96 -2.94
C TYR A 181 -22.21 10.24 -3.17
N TYR A 182 -22.88 9.42 -3.98
CA TYR A 182 -24.32 9.59 -4.25
C TYR A 182 -25.17 9.29 -3.01
N ASN A 183 -24.77 8.37 -2.15
CA ASN A 183 -25.43 8.12 -0.88
C ASN A 183 -25.35 9.34 0.05
N ALA A 184 -24.21 10.00 0.14
CA ALA A 184 -24.05 11.21 0.93
C ALA A 184 -24.98 12.33 0.42
N ILE A 185 -25.02 12.58 -0.88
CA ILE A 185 -25.89 13.60 -1.48
C ILE A 185 -27.36 13.28 -1.24
N ARG A 186 -27.78 12.04 -1.48
CA ARG A 186 -29.18 11.61 -1.33
C ARG A 186 -29.70 11.78 0.09
N ASN A 187 -28.86 11.54 1.09
CA ASN A 187 -29.23 11.63 2.51
C ASN A 187 -28.84 12.96 3.14
N ASN A 188 -28.33 13.92 2.34
CA ASN A 188 -27.87 15.23 2.81
C ASN A 188 -26.83 15.14 3.95
N TYR A 189 -25.89 14.19 3.88
CA TYR A 189 -24.76 14.09 4.79
C TYR A 189 -23.62 14.99 4.36
N ASP A 190 -22.84 15.44 5.33
CA ASP A 190 -21.52 15.99 5.06
C ASP A 190 -20.63 14.91 4.44
N TYR A 191 -19.79 15.30 3.49
CA TYR A 191 -18.83 14.36 2.89
C TYR A 191 -17.47 15.00 2.62
N ARG A 192 -16.44 14.16 2.54
CA ARG A 192 -15.10 14.50 2.09
C ARG A 192 -14.70 13.59 0.95
N ILE A 193 -14.16 14.18 -0.10
CA ILE A 193 -13.63 13.40 -1.23
C ILE A 193 -12.25 12.89 -0.83
N VAL A 194 -12.05 11.59 -1.01
CA VAL A 194 -10.75 10.92 -0.85
C VAL A 194 -10.18 10.52 -2.21
N ALA A 195 -8.87 10.36 -2.26
CA ALA A 195 -8.19 9.88 -3.45
C ALA A 195 -8.53 8.41 -3.74
N PRO A 196 -8.64 7.99 -5.01
CA PRO A 196 -8.71 6.58 -5.36
C PRO A 196 -7.44 5.84 -4.95
N VAL A 197 -7.60 4.56 -4.66
CA VAL A 197 -6.49 3.70 -4.24
C VAL A 197 -6.14 2.72 -5.34
N LYS A 198 -4.85 2.64 -5.64
CA LYS A 198 -4.27 1.63 -6.52
C LYS A 198 -3.37 0.71 -5.69
N ARG A 199 -3.84 -0.51 -5.40
CA ARG A 199 -3.04 -1.52 -4.72
C ARG A 199 -2.28 -2.35 -5.76
N ILE A 200 -0.95 -2.46 -5.57
CA ILE A 200 -0.05 -3.25 -6.40
C ILE A 200 0.56 -4.33 -5.51
N ALA A 201 0.13 -5.57 -5.72
CA ALA A 201 0.48 -6.69 -4.86
C ALA A 201 0.46 -8.01 -5.64
N GLY A 202 1.29 -8.94 -5.22
CA GLY A 202 1.25 -10.33 -5.62
C GLY A 202 1.07 -11.26 -4.42
N THR A 203 1.02 -12.55 -4.66
CA THR A 203 0.86 -13.59 -3.62
C THR A 203 2.06 -13.72 -2.69
N ASN A 204 3.20 -13.21 -3.13
CA ASN A 204 4.45 -13.17 -2.38
C ASN A 204 5.31 -11.97 -2.84
N ARG A 205 6.45 -11.74 -2.19
CA ARG A 205 7.36 -10.62 -2.49
C ARG A 205 7.89 -10.61 -3.94
N TYR A 206 8.06 -11.76 -4.55
CA TYR A 206 8.54 -11.89 -5.94
C TYR A 206 7.46 -11.49 -6.92
N ALA A 207 6.24 -11.96 -6.70
CA ALA A 207 5.06 -11.58 -7.45
C ALA A 207 4.72 -10.09 -7.27
N THR A 208 4.88 -9.53 -6.06
CA THR A 208 4.71 -8.09 -5.82
C THR A 208 5.74 -7.28 -6.61
N ALA A 209 7.02 -7.68 -6.60
CA ALA A 209 8.06 -7.01 -7.39
C ALA A 209 7.79 -7.07 -8.91
N ALA A 210 7.28 -8.21 -9.40
CA ALA A 210 6.85 -8.37 -10.79
C ALA A 210 5.67 -7.44 -11.13
N ALA A 211 4.64 -7.41 -10.29
CA ALA A 211 3.48 -6.53 -10.48
C ALA A 211 3.86 -5.04 -10.48
N ILE A 212 4.79 -4.63 -9.62
CA ILE A 212 5.33 -3.26 -9.61
C ILE A 212 6.11 -2.96 -10.91
N SER A 213 6.85 -3.94 -11.42
CA SER A 213 7.53 -3.83 -12.72
C SER A 213 6.53 -3.69 -13.87
N GLU A 214 5.48 -4.48 -13.91
CA GLU A 214 4.43 -4.43 -14.93
C GLU A 214 3.77 -3.04 -15.02
N GLU A 215 3.61 -2.37 -13.89
CA GLU A 215 3.03 -1.03 -13.84
C GLU A 215 3.93 0.06 -14.42
N ASN A 216 5.25 -0.12 -14.38
CA ASN A 216 6.21 0.89 -14.85
C ASN A 216 6.79 0.59 -16.22
N TYR A 217 6.84 -0.67 -16.64
CA TYR A 217 7.62 -1.09 -17.79
C TYR A 217 6.81 -2.03 -18.70
N THR A 218 6.59 -1.63 -19.93
CA THR A 218 6.07 -2.51 -20.98
C THR A 218 7.17 -3.42 -21.54
N SER A 219 8.42 -2.94 -21.55
CA SER A 219 9.64 -3.67 -21.91
C SER A 219 10.84 -3.05 -21.20
N ALA A 220 11.92 -3.79 -21.03
CA ALA A 220 13.18 -3.28 -20.48
C ALA A 220 14.35 -4.10 -21.01
N GLU A 221 15.39 -3.45 -21.52
CA GLU A 221 16.62 -4.13 -21.97
C GLU A 221 17.39 -4.74 -20.81
N THR A 222 17.36 -4.08 -19.65
CA THR A 222 18.10 -4.46 -18.44
C THR A 222 17.13 -4.72 -17.29
N VAL A 223 17.46 -5.73 -16.48
CA VAL A 223 16.83 -6.00 -15.17
C VAL A 223 17.90 -5.94 -14.09
N VAL A 224 17.59 -5.29 -12.98
CA VAL A 224 18.41 -5.35 -11.74
C VAL A 224 17.83 -6.44 -10.86
N LEU A 225 18.65 -7.44 -10.51
CA LEU A 225 18.24 -8.60 -9.73
C LEU A 225 18.85 -8.54 -8.33
N ALA A 226 18.02 -8.58 -7.30
CA ALA A 226 18.41 -8.48 -5.90
C ALA A 226 17.90 -9.65 -5.07
N TYR A 227 18.56 -9.94 -3.95
CA TYR A 227 18.15 -11.00 -3.02
C TYR A 227 16.90 -10.59 -2.23
N GLY A 228 15.85 -11.38 -2.36
CA GLY A 228 14.54 -11.06 -1.78
C GLY A 228 14.41 -11.28 -0.26
N LEU A 229 15.39 -11.94 0.38
CA LEU A 229 15.40 -12.19 1.82
C LEU A 229 16.45 -11.35 2.57
N GLY A 230 17.16 -10.48 1.86
CA GLY A 230 18.15 -9.57 2.45
C GLY A 230 18.14 -8.22 1.73
N TYR A 231 18.19 -7.15 2.49
CA TYR A 231 18.05 -5.78 1.97
C TYR A 231 19.38 -5.11 1.61
N ALA A 232 20.48 -5.57 2.19
CA ALA A 232 21.71 -4.79 2.25
C ALA A 232 22.29 -4.42 0.86
N ASP A 233 22.31 -5.38 -0.06
CA ASP A 233 22.83 -5.11 -1.42
C ASP A 233 21.78 -4.44 -2.31
N ALA A 234 20.51 -4.71 -2.04
CA ALA A 234 19.39 -4.27 -2.86
C ALA A 234 19.07 -2.77 -2.72
N LEU A 235 19.18 -2.21 -1.49
CA LEU A 235 18.79 -0.82 -1.21
C LEU A 235 19.66 0.21 -1.94
N ALA A 236 20.97 -0.04 -2.06
CA ALA A 236 21.87 0.79 -2.86
C ALA A 236 21.57 0.67 -4.38
N GLY A 237 20.80 -0.34 -4.78
CA GLY A 237 20.49 -0.62 -6.18
C GLY A 237 19.35 0.21 -6.78
N VAL A 238 18.51 0.89 -5.98
CA VAL A 238 17.39 1.69 -6.50
C VAL A 238 17.86 2.85 -7.39
N PRO A 239 18.89 3.65 -7.02
CA PRO A 239 19.46 4.65 -7.91
C PRO A 239 20.03 4.05 -9.20
N LEU A 240 20.65 2.86 -9.11
CA LEU A 240 21.15 2.14 -10.29
C LEU A 240 20.01 1.72 -11.22
N ALA A 241 18.98 1.09 -10.66
CA ALA A 241 17.81 0.65 -11.44
C ALA A 241 17.16 1.83 -12.18
N ASN A 242 16.99 2.97 -11.50
CA ASN A 242 16.47 4.19 -12.12
C ASN A 242 17.38 4.72 -13.23
N LYS A 243 18.71 4.76 -13.03
CA LYS A 243 19.67 5.14 -14.06
C LYS A 243 19.57 4.27 -15.31
N MET A 244 19.42 2.94 -15.09
CA MET A 244 19.35 1.96 -16.19
C MET A 244 17.95 1.89 -16.83
N LYS A 245 16.97 2.63 -16.31
CA LYS A 245 15.54 2.51 -16.66
C LYS A 245 15.09 1.05 -16.57
N ALA A 246 15.48 0.38 -15.51
CA ALA A 246 15.33 -1.04 -15.30
C ALA A 246 14.45 -1.31 -14.07
N PRO A 247 13.59 -2.33 -14.09
CA PRO A 247 12.95 -2.81 -12.88
C PRO A 247 13.98 -3.45 -11.94
N LEU A 248 13.70 -3.38 -10.64
CA LEU A 248 14.39 -4.15 -9.61
C LEU A 248 13.53 -5.34 -9.25
N LEU A 249 13.95 -6.53 -9.64
CA LEU A 249 13.29 -7.78 -9.36
C LEU A 249 14.00 -8.56 -8.25
N LEU A 250 13.25 -9.41 -7.57
CA LEU A 250 13.73 -10.17 -6.43
C LEU A 250 13.94 -11.64 -6.76
N THR A 251 14.93 -12.27 -6.12
CA THR A 251 15.21 -13.70 -6.25
C THR A 251 15.57 -14.36 -4.92
N ASN A 252 15.49 -15.69 -4.87
CA ASN A 252 16.13 -16.47 -3.80
C ASN A 252 17.63 -16.63 -4.06
N LYS A 253 18.35 -17.17 -3.06
CA LYS A 253 19.79 -17.44 -3.18
C LYS A 253 20.11 -18.43 -4.30
N ASP A 254 19.48 -19.60 -4.29
CA ASP A 254 19.85 -20.74 -5.14
C ASP A 254 18.82 -21.03 -6.24
N THR A 255 17.67 -20.36 -6.23
CA THR A 255 16.57 -20.55 -7.18
C THR A 255 15.93 -19.22 -7.53
N VAL A 256 15.61 -19.02 -8.79
CA VAL A 256 14.84 -17.86 -9.24
C VAL A 256 13.36 -18.24 -9.32
N PRO A 257 12.48 -17.54 -8.61
CA PRO A 257 11.05 -17.82 -8.65
C PRO A 257 10.45 -17.67 -10.05
N ALA A 258 9.40 -18.43 -10.33
CA ALA A 258 8.72 -18.41 -11.63
C ALA A 258 8.20 -17.00 -12.00
N GLU A 259 7.69 -16.26 -11.03
CA GLU A 259 7.21 -14.90 -11.21
C GLU A 259 8.31 -13.96 -11.72
N THR A 260 9.51 -14.07 -11.16
CA THR A 260 10.68 -13.29 -11.59
C THR A 260 11.12 -13.67 -13.01
N ILE A 261 11.17 -14.96 -13.32
CA ILE A 261 11.55 -15.44 -14.65
C ILE A 261 10.54 -15.00 -15.71
N ASN A 262 9.25 -15.14 -15.40
CA ASN A 262 8.17 -14.75 -16.30
C ASN A 262 8.20 -13.23 -16.58
N GLU A 263 8.50 -12.44 -15.57
CA GLU A 263 8.61 -11.00 -15.72
C GLU A 263 9.84 -10.62 -16.57
N ILE A 264 10.99 -11.26 -16.38
CA ILE A 264 12.17 -11.03 -17.23
C ILE A 264 11.86 -11.39 -18.70
N LYS A 265 11.11 -12.49 -18.94
CA LYS A 265 10.65 -12.88 -20.27
C LYS A 265 9.69 -11.86 -20.87
N ARG A 266 8.68 -11.40 -20.10
CA ARG A 266 7.71 -10.40 -20.53
C ARG A 266 8.38 -9.10 -20.97
N LEU A 267 9.38 -8.66 -20.19
CA LEU A 267 10.17 -7.45 -20.48
C LEU A 267 11.06 -7.59 -21.72
N GLY A 268 11.39 -8.80 -22.16
CA GLY A 268 12.36 -9.06 -23.22
C GLY A 268 13.78 -8.69 -22.84
N ALA A 269 14.12 -8.72 -21.55
CA ALA A 269 15.40 -8.25 -21.03
C ALA A 269 16.56 -9.12 -21.55
N LYS A 270 17.64 -8.43 -21.99
CA LYS A 270 18.87 -9.06 -22.51
C LYS A 270 20.06 -8.89 -21.57
N ARG A 271 19.93 -8.06 -20.56
CA ARG A 271 20.98 -7.76 -19.58
C ARG A 271 20.44 -7.91 -18.16
N ILE A 272 21.17 -8.65 -17.32
CA ILE A 272 20.82 -8.83 -15.92
C ILE A 272 21.97 -8.33 -15.05
N ILE A 273 21.72 -7.31 -14.24
CA ILE A 273 22.67 -6.80 -13.25
C ILE A 273 22.34 -7.42 -11.91
N ILE A 274 23.25 -8.23 -11.38
CA ILE A 274 23.09 -8.93 -10.11
C ILE A 274 23.73 -8.11 -9.00
N LEU A 275 22.96 -7.83 -7.96
CA LEU A 275 23.46 -7.14 -6.76
C LEU A 275 23.84 -8.14 -5.68
N GLY A 276 25.09 -8.06 -5.26
CA GLY A 276 25.65 -8.93 -4.22
C GLY A 276 26.41 -10.15 -4.74
N GLY A 277 27.21 -10.74 -3.84
CA GLY A 277 28.08 -11.86 -4.11
C GLY A 277 27.36 -13.20 -4.27
N THR A 278 28.13 -14.26 -4.60
CA THR A 278 27.59 -15.63 -4.74
C THR A 278 27.05 -16.20 -3.42
N GLY A 279 27.40 -15.60 -2.28
CA GLY A 279 26.82 -15.92 -0.99
C GLY A 279 25.35 -15.53 -0.83
N VAL A 280 24.88 -14.54 -1.61
CA VAL A 280 23.48 -14.03 -1.59
C VAL A 280 22.69 -14.47 -2.81
N ILE A 281 23.28 -14.44 -4.02
CA ILE A 281 22.69 -14.96 -5.25
C ILE A 281 23.74 -15.86 -5.91
N SER A 282 23.55 -17.17 -5.79
CA SER A 282 24.54 -18.16 -6.21
C SER A 282 24.60 -18.33 -7.74
N ASP A 283 25.67 -18.96 -8.21
CA ASP A 283 25.82 -19.31 -9.62
C ASP A 283 24.76 -20.34 -10.06
N LYS A 284 24.18 -21.10 -9.13
CA LYS A 284 23.06 -22.01 -9.43
C LYS A 284 21.84 -21.22 -9.91
N ALA A 285 21.47 -20.11 -9.24
CA ALA A 285 20.39 -19.23 -9.67
C ALA A 285 20.71 -18.57 -11.03
N VAL A 286 21.95 -18.15 -11.24
CA VAL A 286 22.39 -17.57 -12.51
C VAL A 286 22.31 -18.59 -13.65
N ASN A 287 22.75 -19.84 -13.42
CA ASN A 287 22.67 -20.91 -14.40
C ASN A 287 21.21 -21.29 -14.75
N GLN A 288 20.30 -21.22 -13.76
CA GLN A 288 18.87 -21.37 -14.02
C GLN A 288 18.35 -20.29 -15.00
N LEU A 289 18.73 -19.02 -14.78
CA LEU A 289 18.36 -17.92 -15.69
C LEU A 289 18.93 -18.12 -17.08
N LYS A 290 20.21 -18.49 -17.20
CA LYS A 290 20.84 -18.78 -18.50
C LYS A 290 20.05 -19.83 -19.27
N SER A 291 19.73 -20.94 -18.62
CA SER A 291 19.00 -22.05 -19.23
C SER A 291 17.58 -21.67 -19.63
N GLN A 292 16.84 -20.97 -18.76
CA GLN A 292 15.43 -20.67 -18.99
C GLN A 292 15.16 -19.47 -19.89
N LEU A 293 16.16 -18.58 -20.06
CA LEU A 293 16.07 -17.35 -20.83
C LEU A 293 16.95 -17.39 -22.09
N GLU A 294 17.65 -18.50 -22.35
CA GLU A 294 18.60 -18.65 -23.44
C GLU A 294 19.69 -17.56 -23.46
N LEU A 295 20.18 -17.20 -22.26
CA LEU A 295 21.18 -16.16 -22.06
C LEU A 295 22.58 -16.79 -21.88
N THR A 296 23.61 -16.02 -22.20
CA THR A 296 25.02 -16.37 -22.03
C THR A 296 25.67 -15.57 -20.91
N ASP A 297 26.91 -15.85 -20.55
CA ASP A 297 27.66 -15.11 -19.54
C ASP A 297 27.73 -13.60 -19.82
N ASN A 298 27.79 -13.21 -21.09
CA ASN A 298 27.87 -11.82 -21.50
C ASN A 298 26.61 -11.00 -21.17
N ASN A 299 25.49 -11.66 -20.89
CA ASN A 299 24.24 -11.03 -20.49
C ASN A 299 24.20 -10.66 -19.00
N PHE A 300 25.17 -11.15 -18.21
CA PHE A 300 25.19 -10.97 -16.77
C PHE A 300 26.32 -10.06 -16.33
N MET A 301 25.99 -9.13 -15.44
CA MET A 301 26.97 -8.34 -14.70
C MET A 301 26.71 -8.48 -13.21
N ARG A 302 27.74 -8.76 -12.44
CA ARG A 302 27.63 -8.84 -10.98
C ARG A 302 28.33 -7.65 -10.35
N LEU A 303 27.58 -6.88 -9.50
CA LEU A 303 28.10 -5.82 -8.66
C LEU A 303 28.16 -6.33 -7.23
N ALA A 304 29.35 -6.64 -6.77
CA ALA A 304 29.58 -7.26 -5.47
C ALA A 304 30.97 -6.96 -4.93
N ASP A 305 31.09 -7.04 -3.61
CA ASP A 305 32.34 -7.04 -2.89
C ASP A 305 32.27 -8.02 -1.71
N SER A 306 33.33 -8.16 -0.93
CA SER A 306 33.39 -9.02 0.25
C SER A 306 32.49 -8.61 1.40
N SER A 307 32.03 -7.35 1.40
CA SER A 307 31.14 -6.77 2.41
C SER A 307 29.98 -5.99 1.76
N ARG A 308 28.90 -5.74 2.53
CA ARG A 308 27.80 -4.85 2.10
C ARG A 308 28.26 -3.43 1.85
N TYR A 309 29.30 -2.96 2.57
CA TYR A 309 29.92 -1.64 2.35
C TYR A 309 30.58 -1.55 0.99
N GLY A 310 31.41 -2.54 0.68
CA GLY A 310 32.06 -2.65 -0.62
C GLY A 310 31.08 -2.86 -1.76
N THR A 311 30.05 -3.68 -1.57
CA THR A 311 28.98 -3.85 -2.56
C THR A 311 28.28 -2.51 -2.84
N ALA A 312 27.91 -1.74 -1.82
CA ALA A 312 27.30 -0.41 -1.98
C ALA A 312 28.24 0.55 -2.73
N VAL A 313 29.54 0.53 -2.44
CA VAL A 313 30.55 1.32 -3.16
C VAL A 313 30.62 0.92 -4.65
N ARG A 314 30.66 -0.40 -4.96
CA ARG A 314 30.64 -0.87 -6.36
C ARG A 314 29.41 -0.41 -7.12
N ILE A 315 28.23 -0.47 -6.46
CA ILE A 315 27.00 0.01 -7.03
C ILE A 315 27.05 1.52 -7.24
N ALA A 316 27.54 2.27 -6.25
CA ALA A 316 27.68 3.72 -6.31
C ALA A 316 28.58 4.17 -7.45
N ASP A 317 29.75 3.59 -7.57
CA ASP A 317 30.74 3.90 -8.61
C ASP A 317 30.18 3.60 -10.02
N TYR A 318 29.53 2.45 -10.17
CA TYR A 318 28.86 2.10 -11.43
C TYR A 318 27.65 3.00 -11.72
N THR A 319 26.90 3.42 -10.69
CA THR A 319 25.72 4.28 -10.83
C THR A 319 26.13 5.70 -11.20
N ASN A 320 27.05 6.31 -10.49
CA ASN A 320 27.49 7.67 -10.72
C ASN A 320 28.94 7.86 -10.21
N PRO A 321 29.95 7.82 -11.10
CA PRO A 321 31.35 7.98 -10.70
C PRO A 321 31.70 9.43 -10.32
N ASP A 322 30.85 10.40 -10.67
CA ASP A 322 31.04 11.83 -10.40
C ASP A 322 29.84 12.44 -9.67
N PRO A 323 29.48 11.95 -8.46
CA PRO A 323 28.30 12.40 -7.76
C PRO A 323 28.47 13.83 -7.21
N SER A 324 27.48 14.68 -7.43
CA SER A 324 27.39 15.98 -6.75
C SER A 324 26.72 15.90 -5.39
N GLU A 325 25.92 14.86 -5.18
CA GLU A 325 25.18 14.60 -3.94
C GLU A 325 25.41 13.15 -3.50
N LEU A 326 25.31 12.89 -2.20
CA LEU A 326 25.52 11.56 -1.63
C LEU A 326 24.65 11.35 -0.39
N PHE A 327 24.12 10.12 -0.21
CA PHE A 327 23.37 9.73 0.97
C PHE A 327 24.10 8.71 1.82
N PHE A 328 24.22 8.99 3.11
CA PHE A 328 24.72 8.06 4.11
C PHE A 328 23.56 7.42 4.85
N VAL A 329 23.54 6.11 4.91
CA VAL A 329 22.56 5.32 5.65
C VAL A 329 23.21 4.27 6.51
N PHE A 330 22.50 3.83 7.56
CA PHE A 330 23.03 2.78 8.44
C PHE A 330 22.96 1.40 7.79
N ALA A 331 24.06 0.67 7.82
CA ALA A 331 24.21 -0.61 7.14
C ALA A 331 23.33 -1.74 7.69
N ASN A 332 22.89 -1.65 8.94
CA ASN A 332 22.18 -2.73 9.64
C ASN A 332 20.67 -2.44 9.86
N ASN A 333 20.11 -1.41 9.19
CA ASN A 333 18.69 -1.10 9.22
C ASN A 333 18.20 -0.71 7.82
N SER A 334 17.11 -1.34 7.36
CA SER A 334 16.56 -1.08 6.03
C SER A 334 15.71 0.20 5.94
N ALA A 335 15.08 0.62 7.03
CA ALA A 335 14.02 1.62 6.98
C ALA A 335 14.49 2.99 6.47
N ASP A 336 15.64 3.47 6.93
CA ASP A 336 16.19 4.76 6.53
C ASP A 336 16.61 4.74 5.06
N ALA A 337 17.25 3.64 4.62
CA ALA A 337 17.64 3.46 3.22
C ALA A 337 16.43 3.30 2.27
N LEU A 338 15.38 2.59 2.70
CA LEU A 338 14.12 2.50 1.95
C LEU A 338 13.50 3.87 1.76
N SER A 339 13.42 4.64 2.85
CA SER A 339 12.80 5.97 2.86
C SER A 339 13.45 6.94 1.88
N VAL A 340 14.79 6.85 1.71
CA VAL A 340 15.54 7.78 0.85
C VAL A 340 15.77 7.26 -0.57
N SER A 341 15.50 5.99 -0.84
CA SER A 341 15.90 5.33 -2.08
C SER A 341 15.34 6.01 -3.35
N SER A 342 14.07 6.41 -3.33
CA SER A 342 13.43 7.11 -4.44
C SER A 342 14.00 8.53 -4.64
N VAL A 343 14.27 9.24 -3.55
CA VAL A 343 14.91 10.56 -3.58
C VAL A 343 16.33 10.46 -4.14
N ALA A 344 17.12 9.52 -3.63
CA ALA A 344 18.48 9.26 -4.09
C ALA A 344 18.52 8.96 -5.60
N ALA A 345 17.55 8.15 -6.06
CA ALA A 345 17.40 7.85 -7.49
C ALA A 345 17.04 9.09 -8.32
N GLY A 346 16.09 9.91 -7.88
CA GLY A 346 15.71 11.16 -8.53
C GLY A 346 16.86 12.17 -8.60
N MET A 347 17.67 12.26 -7.56
CA MET A 347 18.87 13.11 -7.48
C MET A 347 20.10 12.50 -8.18
N LYS A 348 20.02 11.27 -8.68
CA LYS A 348 21.16 10.50 -9.23
C LYS A 348 22.31 10.37 -8.22
N ALA A 349 21.98 10.35 -6.94
CA ALA A 349 22.91 10.33 -5.84
C ALA A 349 23.13 8.90 -5.33
N PRO A 350 24.38 8.45 -5.10
CA PRO A 350 24.65 7.16 -4.52
C PRO A 350 24.18 7.05 -3.06
N ILE A 351 23.89 5.83 -2.64
CA ILE A 351 23.62 5.45 -1.24
C ILE A 351 24.84 4.71 -0.73
N ILE A 352 25.45 5.22 0.33
CA ILE A 352 26.67 4.67 0.96
C ILE A 352 26.34 4.24 2.40
N TYR A 353 26.79 3.06 2.77
CA TYR A 353 26.59 2.51 4.10
C TYR A 353 27.66 2.96 5.10
N LEU A 354 27.22 3.31 6.30
CA LEU A 354 28.09 3.57 7.44
C LEU A 354 27.66 2.72 8.65
N ASN A 355 28.58 2.52 9.58
CA ASN A 355 28.31 2.00 10.92
C ASN A 355 27.76 3.12 11.83
N THR A 356 27.30 2.74 13.02
CA THR A 356 26.88 3.71 14.03
C THR A 356 28.04 4.58 14.47
N ASP A 357 29.19 3.97 14.77
CA ASP A 357 30.41 4.65 15.21
C ASP A 357 31.62 3.79 14.90
N GLY A 358 32.82 4.24 15.31
CA GLY A 358 34.08 3.57 15.07
C GLY A 358 34.83 4.10 13.85
N GLU A 359 35.52 3.22 13.11
CA GLU A 359 36.21 3.58 11.88
C GLU A 359 35.33 3.35 10.65
N ILE A 360 35.50 4.21 9.66
CA ILE A 360 34.88 4.00 8.34
C ILE A 360 35.55 2.79 7.69
N ASP A 361 34.75 1.87 7.15
CA ASP A 361 35.27 0.73 6.40
C ASP A 361 36.27 1.18 5.31
N ALA A 362 37.34 0.41 5.12
CA ALA A 362 38.45 0.81 4.27
C ALA A 362 38.02 1.08 2.81
N VAL A 363 37.11 0.27 2.26
CA VAL A 363 36.60 0.42 0.89
C VAL A 363 35.75 1.68 0.80
N THR A 364 34.91 1.92 1.77
CA THR A 364 34.09 3.16 1.85
C THR A 364 34.98 4.40 1.98
N LYS A 365 36.02 4.34 2.85
CA LYS A 365 36.96 5.45 3.01
C LYS A 365 37.70 5.77 1.72
N ALA A 366 38.17 4.75 0.99
CA ALA A 366 38.82 4.93 -0.31
C ALA A 366 37.88 5.56 -1.34
N TYR A 367 36.62 5.12 -1.39
CA TYR A 367 35.60 5.72 -2.26
C TYR A 367 35.33 7.19 -1.93
N LEU A 368 35.14 7.52 -0.65
CA LEU A 368 34.92 8.92 -0.25
C LEU A 368 36.09 9.82 -0.65
N ALA A 369 37.32 9.31 -0.55
CA ALA A 369 38.50 10.03 -1.00
C ALA A 369 38.53 10.22 -2.53
N SER A 370 38.07 9.23 -3.32
CA SER A 370 38.04 9.31 -4.80
C SER A 370 36.99 10.29 -5.34
N VAL A 371 35.92 10.54 -4.60
CA VAL A 371 34.85 11.50 -4.95
C VAL A 371 35.02 12.84 -4.22
N LYS A 372 36.12 13.04 -3.48
CA LYS A 372 36.44 14.29 -2.81
C LYS A 372 36.54 15.43 -3.81
N GLY A 373 35.86 16.56 -3.52
CA GLY A 373 35.76 17.71 -4.40
C GLY A 373 34.71 17.61 -5.51
N LYS A 374 34.20 16.41 -5.80
CA LYS A 374 33.05 16.19 -6.70
C LYS A 374 31.73 16.36 -5.94
N VAL A 375 31.62 15.70 -4.77
CA VAL A 375 30.46 15.81 -3.87
C VAL A 375 30.42 17.22 -3.28
N LYS A 376 29.29 17.91 -3.46
CA LYS A 376 29.04 19.25 -2.93
C LYS A 376 28.23 19.21 -1.65
N ASN A 377 27.25 18.31 -1.59
CA ASN A 377 26.43 18.09 -0.40
C ASN A 377 26.30 16.60 -0.13
N ALA A 378 26.19 16.25 1.14
CA ALA A 378 25.85 14.90 1.56
C ALA A 378 24.76 14.92 2.65
N TYR A 379 24.00 13.87 2.72
CA TYR A 379 22.88 13.75 3.65
C TYR A 379 23.01 12.50 4.48
N VAL A 380 22.81 12.64 5.79
CA VAL A 380 22.78 11.52 6.72
C VAL A 380 21.34 11.21 7.06
N ILE A 381 20.94 10.00 6.79
CA ILE A 381 19.57 9.55 7.06
C ILE A 381 19.55 8.75 8.37
N GLY A 382 18.74 9.21 9.31
CA GLY A 382 18.61 8.64 10.64
C GLY A 382 19.28 9.43 11.75
N GLY A 383 18.84 9.17 12.99
CA GLY A 383 19.27 9.88 14.18
C GLY A 383 20.70 9.55 14.63
N ASN A 384 21.17 10.30 15.64
CA ASN A 384 22.51 10.13 16.20
C ASN A 384 22.76 8.73 16.80
N GLY A 385 21.71 8.06 17.30
CA GLY A 385 21.79 6.67 17.77
C GLY A 385 21.96 5.63 16.65
N VAL A 386 21.74 6.03 15.40
CA VAL A 386 21.88 5.17 14.19
C VAL A 386 23.25 5.40 13.54
N ILE A 387 23.60 6.65 13.28
CA ILE A 387 24.93 7.09 12.81
C ILE A 387 25.34 8.26 13.67
N SER A 388 26.43 8.10 14.45
CA SER A 388 26.87 9.11 15.41
C SER A 388 27.40 10.38 14.71
N ASP A 389 27.38 11.51 15.43
CA ASP A 389 27.98 12.75 14.92
C ASP A 389 29.50 12.60 14.75
N ASN A 390 30.15 11.74 15.57
CA ASN A 390 31.56 11.40 15.41
C ASN A 390 31.81 10.70 14.07
N MET A 391 30.99 9.68 13.72
CA MET A 391 31.08 9.00 12.42
C MET A 391 30.85 10.00 11.28
N MET A 392 29.90 10.92 11.44
CA MET A 392 29.60 11.91 10.43
C MET A 392 30.72 12.94 10.23
N ASN A 393 31.39 13.37 11.29
CA ASN A 393 32.57 14.21 11.19
C ASN A 393 33.72 13.51 10.43
N LYS A 394 33.93 12.19 10.67
CA LYS A 394 34.93 11.40 9.93
C LYS A 394 34.56 11.30 8.43
N ALA A 395 33.29 11.01 8.11
CA ALA A 395 32.82 10.90 6.71
C ALA A 395 32.88 12.26 5.97
N ALA A 396 32.48 13.32 6.63
CA ALA A 396 32.56 14.68 6.08
C ALA A 396 34.03 15.07 5.80
N ALA A 397 34.93 14.82 6.74
CA ALA A 397 36.38 15.08 6.59
C ALA A 397 36.98 14.29 5.41
N ALA A 398 36.56 13.01 5.22
CA ALA A 398 37.01 12.19 4.08
C ALA A 398 36.59 12.80 2.73
N LEU A 399 35.41 13.41 2.66
CA LEU A 399 34.89 14.14 1.48
C LEU A 399 35.48 15.56 1.33
N GLY A 400 36.15 16.08 2.35
CA GLY A 400 36.55 17.50 2.40
C GLY A 400 35.37 18.45 2.63
N LEU A 401 34.30 17.96 3.26
CA LEU A 401 33.08 18.68 3.60
C LEU A 401 33.00 18.96 5.10
N THR A 402 31.98 19.72 5.53
CA THR A 402 31.74 20.08 6.93
C THR A 402 30.37 19.57 7.37
N PHE A 403 30.35 18.72 8.43
CA PHE A 403 29.10 18.31 9.05
C PHE A 403 28.38 19.50 9.70
N GLY A 404 27.07 19.58 9.54
CA GLY A 404 26.24 20.73 9.94
C GLY A 404 26.16 21.88 8.93
N LYS A 405 26.94 21.81 7.83
CA LYS A 405 26.88 22.78 6.72
C LYS A 405 26.59 22.11 5.39
N THR A 406 27.59 21.45 4.82
CA THR A 406 27.49 20.74 3.52
C THR A 406 27.18 19.24 3.70
N VAL A 407 27.29 18.71 4.91
CA VAL A 407 26.75 17.41 5.30
C VAL A 407 25.66 17.63 6.33
N THR A 408 24.41 17.29 6.00
CA THR A 408 23.26 17.57 6.84
C THR A 408 22.54 16.29 7.25
N ARG A 409 22.04 16.26 8.49
CA ARG A 409 21.24 15.13 9.02
C ARG A 409 19.77 15.34 8.68
N VAL A 410 19.10 14.25 8.26
CA VAL A 410 17.66 14.16 8.07
C VAL A 410 17.15 13.00 8.93
N ALA A 411 16.41 13.31 9.97
CA ALA A 411 15.96 12.35 10.95
C ALA A 411 14.69 12.81 11.66
N GLY A 412 13.83 11.88 11.97
CA GLY A 412 12.71 12.04 12.90
C GLY A 412 12.93 11.21 14.17
N SER A 413 11.93 11.19 15.04
CA SER A 413 11.95 10.44 16.31
C SER A 413 11.96 8.92 16.13
N ASN A 414 11.52 8.44 14.97
CA ASN A 414 11.48 7.03 14.59
C ASN A 414 11.53 6.91 13.05
N ARG A 415 11.57 5.67 12.51
CA ARG A 415 11.67 5.41 11.07
C ARG A 415 10.56 6.07 10.24
N TYR A 416 9.36 6.17 10.77
CA TYR A 416 8.20 6.75 10.08
C TYR A 416 8.30 8.29 10.04
N SER A 417 8.70 8.90 11.15
CA SER A 417 9.02 10.34 11.21
C SER A 417 10.22 10.67 10.33
N THR A 418 11.27 9.82 10.30
CA THR A 418 12.42 10.01 9.39
C THR A 418 11.97 9.99 7.93
N CYS A 419 11.11 9.05 7.54
CA CYS A 419 10.53 8.99 6.20
C CYS A 419 9.75 10.28 5.87
N THR A 420 8.98 10.80 6.81
CA THR A 420 8.24 12.05 6.66
C THR A 420 9.17 13.24 6.48
N GLU A 421 10.23 13.34 7.28
CA GLU A 421 11.24 14.41 7.18
C GLU A 421 12.00 14.38 5.84
N ILE A 422 12.28 13.18 5.30
CA ILE A 422 12.84 13.02 3.96
C ILE A 422 11.88 13.61 2.90
N ASN A 423 10.60 13.26 2.98
CA ASN A 423 9.60 13.75 2.04
C ASN A 423 9.40 15.27 2.13
N ILE A 424 9.56 15.87 3.30
CA ILE A 424 9.52 17.33 3.52
C ILE A 424 10.79 17.96 2.98
N LYS A 425 11.97 17.49 3.36
CA LYS A 425 13.27 18.04 2.97
C LYS A 425 13.48 18.05 1.46
N PHE A 426 13.06 16.97 0.80
CA PHE A 426 13.26 16.75 -0.63
C PHE A 426 11.96 16.91 -1.44
N ALA A 427 11.02 17.71 -0.95
CA ALA A 427 9.73 17.94 -1.62
C ALA A 427 9.86 18.35 -3.09
N GLY A 428 10.93 19.08 -3.46
CA GLY A 428 11.23 19.48 -4.84
C GLY A 428 11.59 18.32 -5.79
N CYS A 429 11.90 17.13 -5.26
CA CYS A 429 12.13 15.92 -6.07
C CYS A 429 10.83 15.25 -6.52
N PHE A 430 9.68 15.63 -5.95
CA PHE A 430 8.40 15.02 -6.22
C PHE A 430 7.53 15.94 -7.07
N THR A 431 7.30 15.53 -8.31
CA THR A 431 6.44 16.28 -9.25
C THR A 431 5.06 15.68 -9.41
N SER A 432 4.88 14.44 -8.93
CA SER A 432 3.60 13.73 -8.97
C SER A 432 2.64 14.24 -7.90
N SER A 433 1.35 14.28 -8.24
CA SER A 433 0.25 14.47 -7.28
C SER A 433 -0.16 13.18 -6.57
N GLN A 434 0.54 12.06 -6.79
CA GLN A 434 0.28 10.78 -6.16
C GLN A 434 1.22 10.54 -4.98
N ILE A 435 0.87 9.60 -4.11
CA ILE A 435 1.71 9.14 -3.00
C ILE A 435 1.77 7.62 -2.97
N CYS A 436 2.93 7.07 -2.62
CA CYS A 436 3.10 5.63 -2.40
C CYS A 436 3.11 5.30 -0.92
N ILE A 437 2.53 4.16 -0.55
CA ILE A 437 2.53 3.63 0.81
C ILE A 437 3.08 2.22 0.78
N ALA A 438 4.00 1.94 1.70
CA ALA A 438 4.57 0.62 1.89
C ALA A 438 4.77 0.31 3.39
N LYS A 439 4.91 -0.98 3.72
CA LYS A 439 5.18 -1.41 5.09
C LYS A 439 6.60 -1.01 5.52
N GLY A 440 6.72 -0.39 6.69
CA GLY A 440 8.01 0.08 7.21
C GLY A 440 8.81 -0.96 8.00
N LEU A 441 8.19 -2.08 8.39
CA LEU A 441 8.84 -3.16 9.14
C LEU A 441 9.33 -4.31 8.26
N ASP A 442 8.81 -4.42 7.03
CA ASP A 442 9.24 -5.42 6.05
C ASP A 442 9.65 -4.72 4.75
N PHE A 443 10.82 -5.07 4.22
CA PHE A 443 11.47 -4.28 3.19
C PHE A 443 11.10 -4.62 1.73
N PRO A 444 10.65 -5.83 1.35
CA PRO A 444 10.62 -6.25 -0.06
C PRO A 444 9.68 -5.41 -0.94
N ASP A 445 8.47 -5.15 -0.45
CA ASP A 445 7.47 -4.37 -1.20
C ASP A 445 7.89 -2.90 -1.32
N ALA A 446 8.44 -2.33 -0.23
CA ALA A 446 8.98 -0.98 -0.23
C ALA A 446 10.23 -0.83 -1.11
N LEU A 447 11.06 -1.88 -1.21
CA LEU A 447 12.24 -1.88 -2.05
C LEU A 447 11.90 -1.83 -3.55
N ALA A 448 11.03 -2.73 -4.01
CA ALA A 448 10.53 -2.70 -5.38
C ALA A 448 9.72 -1.41 -5.64
N GLY A 449 8.91 -0.99 -4.67
CA GLY A 449 8.16 0.26 -4.69
C GLY A 449 9.04 1.51 -4.77
N GLY A 450 10.26 1.47 -4.24
CA GLY A 450 11.24 2.57 -4.36
C GLY A 450 11.61 2.88 -5.81
N THR A 451 11.73 1.86 -6.67
CA THR A 451 11.94 2.08 -8.12
C THR A 451 10.72 2.69 -8.79
N PHE A 452 9.52 2.24 -8.43
CA PHE A 452 8.27 2.82 -8.90
C PHE A 452 8.14 4.29 -8.51
N SER A 453 8.35 4.59 -7.23
CA SER A 453 8.31 5.96 -6.70
C SER A 453 9.31 6.87 -7.41
N ALA A 454 10.52 6.38 -7.68
CA ALA A 454 11.56 7.14 -8.39
C ALA A 454 11.16 7.45 -9.84
N VAL A 455 10.68 6.46 -10.59
CA VAL A 455 10.26 6.63 -12.00
C VAL A 455 9.09 7.60 -12.11
N GLN A 456 8.13 7.51 -11.18
CA GLN A 456 6.93 8.33 -11.18
C GLN A 456 7.10 9.67 -10.43
N SER A 457 8.29 9.94 -9.87
CA SER A 457 8.59 11.14 -9.05
C SER A 457 7.58 11.34 -7.91
N MET A 458 7.23 10.25 -7.20
CA MET A 458 6.27 10.23 -6.10
C MET A 458 6.96 10.17 -4.74
N PRO A 459 6.44 10.80 -3.69
CA PRO A 459 6.84 10.53 -2.32
C PRO A 459 6.40 9.12 -1.91
N MET A 460 7.25 8.42 -1.15
CA MET A 460 6.89 7.16 -0.50
C MET A 460 6.75 7.38 1.00
N LEU A 461 5.64 6.94 1.57
CA LEU A 461 5.38 6.96 3.01
C LEU A 461 5.49 5.53 3.55
N LEU A 462 6.46 5.30 4.42
CA LEU A 462 6.52 4.06 5.18
C LEU A 462 5.55 4.12 6.34
N ALA A 463 4.71 3.13 6.49
CA ALA A 463 3.76 3.03 7.59
C ALA A 463 3.63 1.58 8.07
N ASP A 464 2.97 1.37 9.21
CA ASP A 464 2.68 0.04 9.74
C ASP A 464 1.18 -0.08 10.02
N ASN A 465 0.73 -0.24 11.24
CA ASN A 465 -0.70 -0.38 11.56
C ASN A 465 -1.39 0.95 11.89
N SER A 466 -0.62 2.02 12.04
CA SER A 466 -1.12 3.35 12.40
C SER A 466 -0.25 4.46 11.79
N LEU A 467 -0.80 5.67 11.76
CA LEU A 467 -0.07 6.89 11.40
C LEU A 467 0.30 7.65 12.68
N ASN A 468 1.56 8.08 12.78
CA ASN A 468 1.98 9.00 13.83
C ASN A 468 1.57 10.46 13.51
N ALA A 469 1.78 11.37 14.45
CA ALA A 469 1.39 12.78 14.31
C ALA A 469 2.09 13.48 13.13
N ASP A 470 3.38 13.15 12.88
CA ASP A 470 4.16 13.76 11.80
C ASP A 470 3.60 13.34 10.44
N GLN A 471 3.27 12.05 10.28
CA GLN A 471 2.65 11.50 9.07
C GLN A 471 1.27 12.12 8.81
N GLN A 472 0.42 12.23 9.84
CA GLN A 472 -0.88 12.86 9.72
C GLN A 472 -0.75 14.34 9.33
N SER A 473 0.19 15.07 9.97
CA SER A 473 0.47 16.46 9.62
C SER A 473 0.99 16.63 8.19
N TYR A 474 1.82 15.71 7.72
CA TYR A 474 2.33 15.70 6.35
C TYR A 474 1.21 15.47 5.33
N LEU A 475 0.35 14.47 5.56
CA LEU A 475 -0.75 14.12 4.65
C LEU A 475 -1.76 15.26 4.51
N LYS A 476 -2.08 15.99 5.58
CA LYS A 476 -3.01 17.14 5.58
C LYS A 476 -2.55 18.33 4.73
N LYS A 477 -1.28 18.39 4.35
CA LYS A 477 -0.71 19.56 3.63
C LYS A 477 -0.82 19.44 2.11
N ARG A 478 -1.27 18.31 1.58
CA ARG A 478 -1.32 18.04 0.14
C ARG A 478 -2.58 17.26 -0.22
N GLU A 479 -3.19 17.63 -1.32
CA GLU A 479 -4.19 16.81 -1.99
C GLU A 479 -3.49 15.79 -2.88
N TYR A 480 -3.94 14.55 -2.82
CA TYR A 480 -3.39 13.47 -3.64
C TYR A 480 -4.42 13.02 -4.67
N SER A 481 -3.99 12.84 -5.92
CA SER A 481 -4.85 12.32 -7.00
C SER A 481 -5.01 10.81 -6.94
N THR A 482 -4.07 10.09 -6.33
CA THR A 482 -4.11 8.63 -6.15
C THR A 482 -3.19 8.22 -4.99
N VAL A 483 -3.61 7.25 -4.23
CA VAL A 483 -2.79 6.58 -3.22
C VAL A 483 -2.38 5.21 -3.78
N CYS A 484 -1.10 5.03 -4.09
CA CYS A 484 -0.54 3.74 -4.50
C CYS A 484 -0.12 2.95 -3.26
N VAL A 485 -0.52 1.69 -3.17
CA VAL A 485 -0.20 0.81 -2.03
C VAL A 485 0.60 -0.38 -2.51
N PHE A 486 1.81 -0.57 -1.98
CA PHE A 486 2.66 -1.71 -2.31
C PHE A 486 2.50 -2.82 -1.28
N GLY A 487 2.13 -4.00 -1.76
CA GLY A 487 1.87 -5.18 -0.94
C GLY A 487 0.40 -5.47 -0.67
N GLY A 488 0.11 -6.72 -0.35
CA GLY A 488 -1.24 -7.19 -0.03
C GLY A 488 -1.76 -6.65 1.30
N THR A 489 -3.02 -6.97 1.62
CA THR A 489 -3.69 -6.52 2.86
C THR A 489 -3.04 -7.03 4.14
N GLY A 490 -2.28 -8.14 4.07
CA GLY A 490 -1.45 -8.63 5.17
C GLY A 490 -0.20 -7.77 5.44
N ALA A 491 0.32 -7.08 4.42
CA ALA A 491 1.44 -6.16 4.55
C ALA A 491 0.96 -4.75 4.91
N VAL A 492 0.00 -4.22 4.14
CA VAL A 492 -0.59 -2.89 4.33
C VAL A 492 -2.10 -3.07 4.49
N PRO A 493 -2.61 -3.15 5.73
CA PRO A 493 -4.03 -3.42 5.98
C PRO A 493 -4.93 -2.27 5.50
N GLU A 494 -6.17 -2.59 5.14
CA GLU A 494 -7.15 -1.59 4.67
C GLU A 494 -7.43 -0.51 5.72
N SER A 495 -7.40 -0.88 7.00
CA SER A 495 -7.54 0.10 8.09
C SER A 495 -6.47 1.19 8.08
N LEU A 496 -5.22 0.84 7.70
CA LEU A 496 -4.16 1.82 7.51
C LEU A 496 -4.40 2.67 6.28
N VAL A 497 -4.77 2.06 5.15
CA VAL A 497 -5.08 2.79 3.91
C VAL A 497 -6.22 3.80 4.15
N ASN A 498 -7.26 3.39 4.86
CA ASN A 498 -8.37 4.28 5.21
C ASN A 498 -7.91 5.46 6.09
N LYS A 499 -7.01 5.22 7.08
CA LYS A 499 -6.41 6.29 7.88
C LYS A 499 -5.61 7.29 7.03
N VAL A 500 -4.89 6.81 6.01
CA VAL A 500 -4.17 7.69 5.07
C VAL A 500 -5.15 8.55 4.28
N LEU A 501 -6.19 7.94 3.71
CA LEU A 501 -7.21 8.65 2.93
C LEU A 501 -7.93 9.71 3.77
N ILE A 502 -8.34 9.35 4.99
CA ILE A 502 -9.01 10.28 5.92
C ILE A 502 -8.07 11.42 6.33
N ALA A 503 -6.78 11.12 6.56
CA ALA A 503 -5.81 12.14 6.95
C ALA A 503 -5.46 13.10 5.81
N SER A 504 -5.66 12.72 4.55
CA SER A 504 -5.37 13.53 3.35
C SER A 504 -6.60 14.23 2.76
N ALA A 505 -7.80 14.00 3.30
CA ALA A 505 -9.06 14.63 2.93
C ALA A 505 -9.33 15.88 3.79
#